data_99c5c5218f2018d3954e9c65f4f1b093
#
_entry.id   99c5c5218f2018d3954e9c65f4f1b093
#
_cell.length_a   1.000
_cell.length_b   1.000
_cell.length_c   1.000
_cell.angle_alpha   90.00
_cell.angle_beta   90.00
_cell.angle_gamma   90.00
#
_symmetry.space_group_name_H-M   'P 1'
#
loop_
_entity.id
_entity.type
_entity.pdbx_description
1 polymer ?
#
loop_
_entity_poly.entity_id
_entity_poly.type
_entity_poly.pdbx_seq_one_letter_code
_entity_poly.pdbx_strand_id
1 'polypeptide(L)'
;MCGIVGVASNAPVNQLIYDALLLLQHRGQDAAGIVTQIDRKFHMHKAKGMVKDVFRTRNMRSLPGNCGLGQVRYPTAGNAFSEEEAQPFYVNAPFGLVLVHNGNLTNAKALKAELFSTDHRHINTESDSEVLLNVLAHELEKTTRGLPLTPADVFKAVQGVHRRVKGSYAVIALIAGHGLLAFRDPFGIRPLCIGKGKDGTYMLASESVALEGTMHQFERNIAPGEAVFIDMSTTLHSQQCADAPSLNPCIFEYVYLARPDSTLDGISVYQARLNLGETLAKRVISTVPPSDIDVVIPIPESSRPSAAQLAQLLGLPYREGFVKNRYVGRTFIMPGQAVRKKSVRQKLNVIASEFKGRNVLLVDDSIVRGTTSREIVQMAREAGARKVYMASAAPPVRYPNVYGIDMPTKDELVAHNKSVDEIRQIIDCDALIYQDVDAMKLAVANAVLPGFPKVHGFDASCFDGIYVTGDVSAEDIERLNENRPSQQDESEADSDRSRLALPNAS
;
A
#
# COMPACT_ATOMS: atom_id res chain seq x y z
N MET A 1 2.60 2.92 0.20
CA MET A 1 2.41 1.49 0.57
C MET A 1 3.36 0.63 -0.24
N CYS A 2 3.89 -0.42 0.37
CA CYS A 2 4.89 -1.28 -0.26
C CYS A 2 4.29 -2.61 -0.73
N GLY A 3 4.95 -3.28 -1.66
CA GLY A 3 4.70 -4.68 -2.01
C GLY A 3 5.88 -5.53 -1.56
N ILE A 4 5.63 -6.60 -0.84
CA ILE A 4 6.65 -7.52 -0.34
C ILE A 4 6.40 -8.94 -0.83
N VAL A 5 7.50 -9.66 -1.06
CA VAL A 5 7.51 -11.05 -1.52
C VAL A 5 8.61 -11.82 -0.77
N GLY A 6 8.35 -13.08 -0.44
CA GLY A 6 9.33 -14.01 0.06
C GLY A 6 9.16 -15.38 -0.61
N VAL A 7 10.24 -16.06 -0.94
CA VAL A 7 10.21 -17.36 -1.61
C VAL A 7 11.21 -18.33 -0.96
N ALA A 8 10.73 -19.54 -0.67
CA ALA A 8 11.57 -20.66 -0.23
C ALA A 8 11.33 -21.85 -1.17
N SER A 9 12.39 -22.38 -1.77
CA SER A 9 12.35 -23.41 -2.83
C SER A 9 13.56 -24.33 -2.76
N ASN A 10 13.52 -25.39 -3.56
CA ASN A 10 14.68 -26.23 -3.84
C ASN A 10 15.43 -25.81 -5.12
N ALA A 11 14.94 -24.75 -5.82
CA ALA A 11 15.52 -24.22 -7.05
C ALA A 11 15.82 -22.71 -6.87
N PRO A 12 16.60 -22.07 -7.76
CA PRO A 12 16.90 -20.64 -7.70
C PRO A 12 15.62 -19.78 -7.72
N VAL A 13 15.54 -18.80 -6.81
CA VAL A 13 14.31 -18.01 -6.56
C VAL A 13 14.34 -16.57 -7.13
N ASN A 14 15.49 -16.12 -7.62
CA ASN A 14 15.65 -14.73 -8.07
C ASN A 14 14.63 -14.31 -9.13
N GLN A 15 14.36 -15.16 -10.14
CA GLN A 15 13.40 -14.88 -11.18
C GLN A 15 11.96 -14.85 -10.64
N LEU A 16 11.60 -15.80 -9.77
CA LEU A 16 10.26 -15.83 -9.14
C LEU A 16 10.00 -14.56 -8.33
N ILE A 17 10.99 -14.08 -7.56
CA ILE A 17 10.87 -12.84 -6.79
C ILE A 17 10.72 -11.64 -7.73
N TYR A 18 11.53 -11.57 -8.80
CA TYR A 18 11.44 -10.50 -9.80
C TYR A 18 10.05 -10.44 -10.44
N ASP A 19 9.52 -11.58 -10.91
CA ASP A 19 8.22 -11.66 -11.57
C ASP A 19 7.08 -11.28 -10.60
N ALA A 20 7.12 -11.75 -9.36
CA ALA A 20 6.16 -11.40 -8.33
C ALA A 20 6.21 -9.89 -7.98
N LEU A 21 7.40 -9.29 -7.91
CA LEU A 21 7.54 -7.84 -7.68
C LEU A 21 7.01 -7.01 -8.86
N LEU A 22 7.14 -7.48 -10.11
CA LEU A 22 6.49 -6.84 -11.27
C LEU A 22 4.97 -6.83 -11.15
N LEU A 23 4.38 -7.94 -10.68
CA LEU A 23 2.94 -8.02 -10.42
C LEU A 23 2.49 -7.08 -9.28
N LEU A 24 3.38 -6.79 -8.33
CA LEU A 24 3.14 -5.86 -7.22
C LEU A 24 3.64 -4.43 -7.49
N GLN A 25 4.11 -4.10 -8.69
CA GLN A 25 4.70 -2.79 -9.02
C GLN A 25 3.75 -1.60 -8.75
N HIS A 26 2.44 -1.82 -8.80
CA HIS A 26 1.42 -0.80 -8.47
C HIS A 26 1.49 -0.36 -7.01
N ARG A 27 2.04 -1.18 -6.10
CA ARG A 27 2.20 -0.87 -4.68
C ARG A 27 3.37 0.06 -4.38
N GLY A 28 4.39 0.09 -5.26
CA GLY A 28 5.55 0.95 -5.08
C GLY A 28 6.34 1.15 -6.36
N GLN A 29 6.84 2.36 -6.61
CA GLN A 29 7.58 2.73 -7.82
C GLN A 29 8.83 3.57 -7.52
N ASP A 30 9.15 3.80 -6.24
CA ASP A 30 10.26 4.63 -5.80
C ASP A 30 11.59 3.88 -5.80
N ALA A 31 11.58 2.68 -5.23
CA ALA A 31 12.75 1.82 -5.14
C ALA A 31 12.33 0.35 -5.20
N ALA A 32 13.26 -0.51 -5.57
CA ALA A 32 13.10 -1.96 -5.53
C ALA A 32 14.36 -2.62 -4.98
N GLY A 33 14.18 -3.73 -4.25
CA GLY A 33 15.28 -4.50 -3.70
C GLY A 33 14.96 -5.98 -3.64
N ILE A 34 15.97 -6.81 -3.90
CA ILE A 34 15.93 -8.27 -3.77
C ILE A 34 17.14 -8.71 -2.98
N VAL A 35 16.94 -9.67 -2.07
CA VAL A 35 18.00 -10.44 -1.45
C VAL A 35 17.71 -11.91 -1.61
N THR A 36 18.77 -12.68 -1.89
CA THR A 36 18.74 -14.15 -1.92
C THR A 36 19.81 -14.71 -1.00
N GLN A 37 19.64 -15.96 -0.59
CA GLN A 37 20.58 -16.65 0.28
C GLN A 37 21.06 -17.98 -0.35
N ILE A 38 22.36 -18.18 -0.29
CA ILE A 38 23.02 -19.47 -0.49
C ILE A 38 24.12 -19.65 0.57
N ASP A 39 24.25 -20.84 1.15
CA ASP A 39 25.31 -21.21 2.12
C ASP A 39 25.48 -20.17 3.25
N ARG A 40 24.38 -19.69 3.85
CA ARG A 40 24.33 -18.65 4.89
C ARG A 40 24.84 -17.27 4.44
N LYS A 41 25.12 -17.07 3.16
CA LYS A 41 25.55 -15.80 2.61
C LYS A 41 24.40 -15.12 1.89
N PHE A 42 24.17 -13.84 2.23
CA PHE A 42 23.21 -12.99 1.52
C PHE A 42 23.82 -12.36 0.27
N HIS A 43 23.06 -12.36 -0.79
CA HIS A 43 23.32 -11.64 -2.03
C HIS A 43 22.20 -10.62 -2.20
N MET A 44 22.53 -9.34 -2.17
CA MET A 44 21.54 -8.25 -2.18
C MET A 44 21.82 -7.26 -3.30
N HIS A 45 20.76 -6.84 -3.96
CA HIS A 45 20.77 -5.67 -4.84
C HIS A 45 19.52 -4.84 -4.60
N LYS A 46 19.69 -3.54 -4.41
CA LYS A 46 18.60 -2.58 -4.25
C LYS A 46 19.01 -1.24 -4.85
N ALA A 47 18.05 -0.53 -5.44
CA ALA A 47 18.26 0.81 -5.98
C ALA A 47 16.93 1.55 -6.14
N LYS A 48 17.00 2.85 -6.43
CA LYS A 48 15.84 3.64 -6.83
C LYS A 48 15.36 3.25 -8.22
N GLY A 49 14.05 3.28 -8.41
CA GLY A 49 13.37 3.00 -9.67
C GLY A 49 12.43 1.80 -9.61
N MET A 50 11.79 1.53 -10.73
CA MET A 50 10.92 0.37 -10.89
C MET A 50 11.73 -0.91 -11.04
N VAL A 51 11.10 -2.06 -10.76
CA VAL A 51 11.74 -3.39 -10.81
C VAL A 51 12.53 -3.61 -12.12
N LYS A 52 11.93 -3.30 -13.27
CA LYS A 52 12.58 -3.44 -14.59
C LYS A 52 13.81 -2.55 -14.78
N ASP A 53 13.88 -1.42 -14.08
CA ASP A 53 14.98 -0.46 -14.23
C ASP A 53 16.13 -0.81 -13.28
N VAL A 54 15.80 -1.31 -12.07
CA VAL A 54 16.74 -1.72 -11.03
C VAL A 54 17.40 -3.05 -11.36
N PHE A 55 16.61 -4.05 -11.80
CA PHE A 55 17.11 -5.41 -12.03
C PHE A 55 17.33 -5.71 -13.51
N ARG A 56 18.57 -5.51 -13.96
CA ARG A 56 19.04 -5.92 -15.27
C ARG A 56 19.69 -7.31 -15.19
N THR A 57 19.94 -7.95 -16.32
CA THR A 57 20.52 -9.31 -16.39
C THR A 57 21.74 -9.51 -15.49
N ARG A 58 22.66 -8.53 -15.43
CA ARG A 58 23.85 -8.60 -14.56
C ARG A 58 23.48 -8.66 -13.07
N ASN A 59 22.46 -7.89 -12.65
CA ASN A 59 22.02 -7.84 -11.27
C ASN A 59 21.33 -9.16 -10.88
N MET A 60 20.49 -9.70 -11.77
CA MET A 60 19.83 -10.98 -11.54
C MET A 60 20.82 -12.14 -11.42
N ARG A 61 21.90 -12.15 -12.20
CA ARG A 61 22.97 -13.15 -12.09
C ARG A 61 23.75 -13.07 -10.77
N SER A 62 23.78 -11.92 -10.12
CA SER A 62 24.46 -11.73 -8.82
C SER A 62 23.60 -12.12 -7.62
N LEU A 63 22.39 -12.64 -7.84
CA LEU A 63 21.43 -13.05 -6.81
C LEU A 63 21.20 -14.58 -6.86
N PRO A 64 22.22 -15.41 -6.57
CA PRO A 64 22.06 -16.87 -6.51
C PRO A 64 21.35 -17.27 -5.22
N GLY A 65 20.73 -18.45 -5.22
CA GLY A 65 20.15 -19.05 -4.01
C GLY A 65 18.72 -19.51 -4.19
N ASN A 66 18.28 -20.32 -3.26
CA ASN A 66 16.98 -21.00 -3.27
C ASN A 66 16.00 -20.45 -2.21
N CYS A 67 16.42 -19.47 -1.45
CA CYS A 67 15.57 -18.73 -0.51
C CYS A 67 15.86 -17.25 -0.66
N GLY A 68 14.82 -16.40 -0.61
CA GLY A 68 15.00 -14.98 -0.79
C GLY A 68 13.73 -14.17 -0.54
N LEU A 69 13.88 -12.86 -0.52
CA LEU A 69 12.79 -11.91 -0.39
C LEU A 69 13.03 -10.64 -1.22
N GLY A 70 11.98 -9.87 -1.43
CA GLY A 70 12.08 -8.62 -2.16
C GLY A 70 10.96 -7.65 -1.84
N GLN A 71 11.18 -6.38 -2.23
CA GLN A 71 10.24 -5.30 -2.01
C GLN A 71 10.20 -4.34 -3.20
N VAL A 72 9.00 -3.78 -3.43
CA VAL A 72 8.80 -2.52 -4.15
C VAL A 72 8.35 -1.46 -3.16
N ARG A 73 9.09 -0.34 -3.08
CA ARG A 73 8.89 0.72 -2.09
C ARG A 73 7.95 1.79 -2.61
N TYR A 74 7.05 2.21 -1.70
CA TYR A 74 6.38 3.49 -1.75
C TYR A 74 6.76 4.25 -0.47
N PRO A 75 7.39 5.45 -0.54
CA PRO A 75 7.86 6.14 0.64
C PRO A 75 6.67 6.61 1.50
N THR A 76 6.60 6.13 2.73
CA THR A 76 5.57 6.50 3.71
C THR A 76 6.16 7.12 4.97
N ALA A 77 7.39 6.75 5.31
CA ALA A 77 8.18 7.28 6.41
C ALA A 77 9.62 7.48 5.94
N GLY A 78 10.35 8.37 6.59
CA GLY A 78 11.75 8.66 6.27
C GLY A 78 11.93 9.55 5.03
N ASN A 79 13.16 9.61 4.52
CA ASN A 79 13.51 10.43 3.37
C ASN A 79 13.29 9.69 2.05
N ALA A 80 12.29 10.12 1.27
CA ALA A 80 11.98 9.56 -0.05
C ALA A 80 13.15 9.64 -1.04
N PHE A 81 14.11 10.52 -0.81
CA PHE A 81 15.26 10.74 -1.69
C PHE A 81 16.51 9.93 -1.30
N SER A 82 16.51 9.24 -0.14
CA SER A 82 17.64 8.41 0.30
C SER A 82 17.58 7.01 -0.29
N GLU A 83 18.67 6.59 -0.97
CA GLU A 83 18.83 5.18 -1.39
C GLU A 83 19.07 4.24 -0.20
N GLU A 84 19.58 4.75 0.91
CA GLU A 84 19.85 3.98 2.11
C GLU A 84 18.57 3.43 2.73
N GLU A 85 17.46 4.13 2.55
CA GLU A 85 16.15 3.71 3.02
C GLU A 85 15.42 2.72 2.10
N ALA A 86 16.00 2.39 0.95
CA ALA A 86 15.49 1.31 0.13
C ALA A 86 15.66 -0.03 0.88
N GLN A 87 14.60 -0.85 0.88
CA GLN A 87 14.65 -2.18 1.48
C GLN A 87 15.14 -3.21 0.45
N PRO A 88 15.69 -4.34 0.89
CA PRO A 88 15.77 -4.89 2.26
C PRO A 88 16.79 -4.21 3.17
N PHE A 89 16.51 -4.24 4.49
CA PHE A 89 17.49 -3.89 5.53
C PHE A 89 18.20 -5.13 6.05
N TYR A 90 19.44 -4.96 6.50
CA TYR A 90 20.29 -6.03 7.02
C TYR A 90 20.88 -5.67 8.37
N VAL A 91 20.96 -6.69 9.26
CA VAL A 91 21.73 -6.63 10.51
C VAL A 91 22.51 -7.95 10.68
N ASN A 92 23.76 -7.86 11.18
CA ASN A 92 24.65 -9.02 11.27
C ASN A 92 24.39 -9.92 12.49
N ALA A 93 23.82 -9.41 13.56
CA ALA A 93 23.61 -10.13 14.82
C ALA A 93 22.13 -10.08 15.25
N PRO A 94 21.61 -11.20 15.86
CA PRO A 94 22.17 -12.55 15.85
C PRO A 94 21.95 -13.23 14.48
N PHE A 95 22.75 -14.19 14.11
CA PHE A 95 22.61 -15.06 12.91
C PHE A 95 22.73 -14.39 11.54
N GLY A 96 22.68 -13.07 11.39
CA GLY A 96 22.43 -12.36 10.14
C GLY A 96 20.94 -12.38 9.79
N LEU A 97 20.36 -11.18 9.71
CA LEU A 97 18.94 -10.97 9.42
C LEU A 97 18.75 -9.99 8.29
N VAL A 98 17.84 -10.29 7.40
CA VAL A 98 17.36 -9.35 6.38
C VAL A 98 15.85 -9.25 6.46
N LEU A 99 15.30 -8.05 6.29
CA LEU A 99 13.88 -7.80 6.47
C LEU A 99 13.33 -6.86 5.40
N VAL A 100 12.12 -7.15 4.96
CA VAL A 100 11.23 -6.24 4.22
C VAL A 100 9.92 -6.05 4.96
N HIS A 101 9.37 -4.84 4.90
CA HIS A 101 8.21 -4.42 5.65
C HIS A 101 7.24 -3.63 4.76
N ASN A 102 5.96 -3.90 4.95
CA ASN A 102 4.85 -3.10 4.45
C ASN A 102 3.99 -2.67 5.63
N GLY A 103 3.96 -1.39 5.92
CA GLY A 103 3.23 -0.81 7.05
C GLY A 103 3.82 0.51 7.51
N ASN A 104 3.53 0.87 8.76
CA ASN A 104 4.14 1.99 9.46
C ASN A 104 4.00 1.80 10.97
N LEU A 105 5.09 2.05 11.70
CA LEU A 105 5.12 1.96 13.16
C LEU A 105 4.73 3.30 13.78
N THR A 106 3.73 3.28 14.65
CA THR A 106 3.29 4.49 15.37
C THR A 106 4.24 4.89 16.49
N ASN A 107 5.01 3.94 17.03
CA ASN A 107 5.97 4.18 18.10
C ASN A 107 7.46 4.07 17.68
N ALA A 108 7.77 4.20 16.40
CA ALA A 108 9.13 4.04 15.88
C ALA A 108 10.18 4.92 16.59
N LYS A 109 9.84 6.19 16.87
CA LYS A 109 10.73 7.14 17.57
C LYS A 109 11.07 6.70 18.99
N ALA A 110 10.09 6.22 19.74
CA ALA A 110 10.29 5.70 21.09
C ALA A 110 11.15 4.43 21.08
N LEU A 111 10.85 3.51 20.15
CA LEU A 111 11.63 2.28 19.97
C LEU A 111 13.07 2.57 19.55
N LYS A 112 13.33 3.55 18.68
CA LYS A 112 14.69 3.97 18.28
C LYS A 112 15.51 4.42 19.49
N ALA A 113 14.91 5.21 20.40
CA ALA A 113 15.54 5.65 21.62
C ALA A 113 15.80 4.48 22.61
N GLU A 114 14.84 3.57 22.78
CA GLU A 114 14.96 2.38 23.62
C GLU A 114 16.07 1.44 23.09
N LEU A 115 16.07 1.13 21.78
CA LEU A 115 17.10 0.31 21.14
C LEU A 115 18.51 0.86 21.37
N PHE A 116 18.69 2.17 21.30
CA PHE A 116 19.98 2.82 21.53
C PHE A 116 20.39 2.73 23.01
N SER A 117 19.50 3.09 23.94
CA SER A 117 19.85 3.23 25.35
C SER A 117 19.88 1.91 26.12
N THR A 118 19.00 0.96 25.78
CA THR A 118 18.81 -0.29 26.52
C THR A 118 19.40 -1.49 25.78
N ASP A 119 19.15 -1.58 24.47
CA ASP A 119 19.53 -2.73 23.67
C ASP A 119 20.92 -2.53 23.02
N HIS A 120 21.52 -1.32 23.14
CA HIS A 120 22.81 -0.92 22.57
C HIS A 120 22.90 -1.11 21.06
N ARG A 121 21.80 -0.84 20.35
CA ARG A 121 21.70 -0.95 18.89
C ARG A 121 21.60 0.41 18.24
N HIS A 122 22.46 0.66 17.27
CA HIS A 122 22.46 1.89 16.47
C HIS A 122 21.55 1.73 15.26
N ILE A 123 20.72 2.75 14.98
CA ILE A 123 19.85 2.84 13.83
C ILE A 123 20.38 3.94 12.92
N ASN A 124 20.75 3.59 11.69
CA ASN A 124 21.44 4.48 10.77
C ASN A 124 20.49 5.38 9.96
N THR A 125 19.24 4.95 9.75
CA THR A 125 18.25 5.67 8.93
C THR A 125 17.08 6.18 9.77
N GLU A 126 16.19 6.93 9.14
CA GLU A 126 14.91 7.33 9.75
C GLU A 126 13.77 6.34 9.40
N SER A 127 14.09 5.22 8.76
CA SER A 127 13.12 4.19 8.40
C SER A 127 12.66 3.39 9.63
N ASP A 128 11.37 3.31 9.83
CA ASP A 128 10.72 2.46 10.83
C ASP A 128 11.02 0.97 10.59
N SER A 129 11.30 0.57 9.36
CA SER A 129 11.66 -0.80 8.99
C SER A 129 13.02 -1.22 9.53
N GLU A 130 13.99 -0.31 9.63
CA GLU A 130 15.26 -0.58 10.29
C GLU A 130 15.09 -0.72 11.81
N VAL A 131 14.21 0.10 12.40
CA VAL A 131 13.82 -0.04 13.81
C VAL A 131 13.20 -1.42 14.05
N LEU A 132 12.22 -1.83 13.24
CA LEU A 132 11.55 -3.13 13.35
C LEU A 132 12.54 -4.31 13.21
N LEU A 133 13.47 -4.24 12.27
CA LEU A 133 14.54 -5.24 12.10
C LEU A 133 15.38 -5.38 13.37
N ASN A 134 15.75 -4.27 13.99
CA ASN A 134 16.57 -4.29 15.20
C ASN A 134 15.79 -4.76 16.43
N VAL A 135 14.49 -4.47 16.54
CA VAL A 135 13.62 -5.06 17.57
C VAL A 135 13.56 -6.58 17.40
N LEU A 136 13.32 -7.08 16.18
CA LEU A 136 13.29 -8.52 15.90
C LEU A 136 14.66 -9.19 16.23
N ALA A 137 15.76 -8.55 15.86
CA ALA A 137 17.10 -9.04 16.16
C ALA A 137 17.35 -9.13 17.66
N HIS A 138 16.94 -8.13 18.44
CA HIS A 138 17.07 -8.16 19.89
C HIS A 138 16.21 -9.26 20.52
N GLU A 139 14.96 -9.40 20.10
CA GLU A 139 14.08 -10.45 20.63
C GLU A 139 14.56 -11.86 20.26
N LEU A 140 15.13 -12.06 19.07
CA LEU A 140 15.78 -13.33 18.72
C LEU A 140 16.99 -13.63 19.61
N GLU A 141 17.85 -12.65 19.86
CA GLU A 141 19.00 -12.81 20.76
C GLU A 141 18.57 -13.20 22.18
N LYS A 142 17.51 -12.58 22.68
CA LYS A 142 16.93 -12.81 24.01
C LYS A 142 16.31 -14.21 24.16
N THR A 143 15.69 -14.74 23.12
CA THR A 143 14.95 -16.01 23.17
C THR A 143 15.80 -17.22 22.85
N THR A 144 16.89 -17.04 22.07
CA THR A 144 17.75 -18.12 21.63
C THR A 144 18.71 -18.54 22.74
N ARG A 145 18.64 -19.80 23.13
CA ARG A 145 19.48 -20.38 24.21
C ARG A 145 20.65 -21.22 23.67
N GLY A 146 20.98 -21.10 22.40
CA GLY A 146 22.03 -21.86 21.75
C GLY A 146 21.72 -22.19 20.28
N LEU A 147 22.59 -22.96 19.65
CA LEU A 147 22.38 -23.46 18.29
C LEU A 147 21.96 -24.94 18.36
N PRO A 148 21.10 -25.41 17.46
CA PRO A 148 20.45 -24.68 16.38
C PRO A 148 19.24 -23.82 16.85
N LEU A 149 18.96 -22.73 16.12
CA LEU A 149 17.72 -21.95 16.30
C LEU A 149 16.51 -22.82 15.95
N THR A 150 15.53 -22.89 16.86
CA THR A 150 14.31 -23.67 16.65
C THR A 150 13.13 -22.80 16.19
N PRO A 151 12.09 -23.35 15.52
CA PRO A 151 10.88 -22.62 15.23
C PRO A 151 10.22 -21.99 16.47
N ALA A 152 10.29 -22.67 17.63
CA ALA A 152 9.76 -22.14 18.88
C ALA A 152 10.50 -20.88 19.37
N ASP A 153 11.82 -20.79 19.19
CA ASP A 153 12.61 -19.60 19.51
C ASP A 153 12.20 -18.43 18.62
N VAL A 154 11.99 -18.70 17.32
CA VAL A 154 11.55 -17.70 16.34
C VAL A 154 10.16 -17.15 16.71
N PHE A 155 9.20 -18.02 17.01
CA PHE A 155 7.86 -17.60 17.40
C PHE A 155 7.85 -16.82 18.72
N LYS A 156 8.66 -17.21 19.69
CA LYS A 156 8.83 -16.48 20.93
C LYS A 156 9.43 -15.09 20.72
N ALA A 157 10.35 -14.94 19.79
CA ALA A 157 10.87 -13.63 19.40
C ALA A 157 9.77 -12.76 18.77
N VAL A 158 8.93 -13.31 17.88
CA VAL A 158 7.79 -12.58 17.29
C VAL A 158 6.77 -12.16 18.37
N GLN A 159 6.52 -12.99 19.39
CA GLN A 159 5.71 -12.58 20.56
C GLN A 159 6.31 -11.34 21.26
N GLY A 160 7.64 -11.30 21.40
CA GLY A 160 8.36 -10.13 21.93
C GLY A 160 8.18 -8.90 21.04
N VAL A 161 8.27 -9.06 19.71
CA VAL A 161 8.01 -7.99 18.74
C VAL A 161 6.59 -7.43 18.92
N HIS A 162 5.55 -8.28 18.97
CA HIS A 162 4.16 -7.84 19.10
C HIS A 162 3.88 -7.07 20.41
N ARG A 163 4.64 -7.34 21.48
CA ARG A 163 4.51 -6.61 22.75
C ARG A 163 5.16 -5.22 22.72
N ARG A 164 6.21 -5.04 21.90
CA ARG A 164 6.98 -3.77 21.82
C ARG A 164 6.49 -2.86 20.71
N VAL A 165 6.19 -3.43 19.56
CA VAL A 165 5.90 -2.70 18.33
C VAL A 165 4.42 -2.36 18.24
N LYS A 166 4.13 -1.09 17.94
CA LYS A 166 2.78 -0.57 17.70
C LYS A 166 2.63 -0.06 16.27
N GLY A 167 1.40 -0.06 15.78
CA GLY A 167 1.08 0.34 14.39
C GLY A 167 0.74 -0.84 13.50
N SER A 168 0.99 -0.72 12.22
CA SER A 168 0.71 -1.77 11.23
C SER A 168 1.97 -2.32 10.61
N TYR A 169 2.04 -3.64 10.46
CA TYR A 169 3.16 -4.29 9.79
C TYR A 169 2.83 -5.67 9.22
N ALA A 170 3.12 -5.84 7.94
CA ALA A 170 3.32 -7.14 7.31
C ALA A 170 4.82 -7.27 7.02
N VAL A 171 5.44 -8.33 7.50
CA VAL A 171 6.90 -8.50 7.51
C VAL A 171 7.28 -9.81 6.88
N ILE A 172 8.33 -9.79 6.07
CA ILE A 172 9.04 -10.99 5.64
C ILE A 172 10.51 -10.79 5.99
N ALA A 173 11.10 -11.76 6.70
CA ALA A 173 12.50 -11.73 7.12
C ALA A 173 13.20 -13.03 6.76
N LEU A 174 14.48 -12.94 6.46
CA LEU A 174 15.33 -14.09 6.15
C LEU A 174 16.41 -14.20 7.22
N ILE A 175 16.50 -15.37 7.88
CA ILE A 175 17.46 -15.68 8.92
C ILE A 175 18.53 -16.58 8.31
N ALA A 176 19.79 -16.11 8.26
CA ALA A 176 20.88 -16.77 7.55
C ALA A 176 21.09 -18.22 7.98
N GLY A 177 20.87 -19.18 7.06
CA GLY A 177 21.03 -20.60 7.28
C GLY A 177 19.93 -21.25 8.11
N HIS A 178 18.84 -20.53 8.44
CA HIS A 178 17.73 -21.06 9.23
C HIS A 178 16.41 -21.08 8.47
N GLY A 179 16.05 -20.00 7.72
CA GLY A 179 14.82 -20.02 6.93
C GLY A 179 14.20 -18.64 6.73
N LEU A 180 12.98 -18.67 6.19
CA LEU A 180 12.16 -17.53 5.86
C LEU A 180 11.05 -17.38 6.91
N LEU A 181 11.03 -16.25 7.60
CA LEU A 181 10.02 -15.87 8.58
C LEU A 181 9.06 -14.85 7.96
N ALA A 182 7.77 -14.98 8.22
CA ALA A 182 6.82 -13.94 7.94
C ALA A 182 5.82 -13.79 9.09
N PHE A 183 5.40 -12.56 9.38
CA PHE A 183 4.39 -12.29 10.40
C PHE A 183 3.62 -11.01 10.09
N ARG A 184 2.45 -10.91 10.69
CA ARG A 184 1.50 -9.83 10.49
C ARG A 184 1.12 -9.20 11.82
N ASP A 185 0.86 -7.89 11.83
CA ASP A 185 0.46 -7.16 13.03
C ASP A 185 -0.80 -7.79 13.71
N PRO A 186 -1.03 -7.57 15.01
CA PRO A 186 -2.14 -8.17 15.76
C PRO A 186 -3.54 -7.78 15.26
N PHE A 187 -3.65 -6.72 14.44
CA PHE A 187 -4.92 -6.27 13.86
C PHE A 187 -5.07 -6.69 12.39
N GLY A 188 -4.01 -7.21 11.76
CA GLY A 188 -4.03 -7.61 10.37
C GLY A 188 -4.32 -6.46 9.41
N ILE A 189 -3.81 -5.26 9.72
CA ILE A 189 -4.09 -4.04 8.94
C ILE A 189 -3.51 -4.15 7.53
N ARG A 190 -2.26 -4.63 7.40
CA ARG A 190 -1.64 -4.83 6.09
C ARG A 190 -1.80 -6.27 5.62
N PRO A 191 -2.06 -6.47 4.30
CA PRO A 191 -2.27 -7.80 3.76
C PRO A 191 -0.97 -8.60 3.67
N LEU A 192 -1.09 -9.91 3.92
CA LEU A 192 -0.03 -10.89 3.69
C LEU A 192 -0.67 -12.26 3.47
N CYS A 193 -0.29 -12.95 2.40
CA CYS A 193 -0.78 -14.28 2.06
C CYS A 193 0.36 -15.25 1.75
N ILE A 194 0.04 -16.53 1.78
CA ILE A 194 0.95 -17.64 1.45
C ILE A 194 0.32 -18.53 0.39
N GLY A 195 1.14 -19.02 -0.52
CA GLY A 195 0.79 -20.01 -1.52
C GLY A 195 1.90 -21.01 -1.75
N LYS A 196 1.53 -22.09 -2.42
CA LYS A 196 2.42 -23.22 -2.70
C LYS A 196 2.45 -23.56 -4.18
N GLY A 197 3.65 -23.74 -4.71
CA GLY A 197 3.89 -24.26 -6.05
C GLY A 197 3.75 -25.78 -6.12
N LYS A 198 3.50 -26.32 -7.31
CA LYS A 198 3.42 -27.77 -7.54
C LYS A 198 4.72 -28.51 -7.22
N ASP A 199 5.83 -27.82 -7.28
CA ASP A 199 7.18 -28.30 -6.94
C ASP A 199 7.52 -28.24 -5.45
N GLY A 200 6.57 -27.82 -4.60
CA GLY A 200 6.75 -27.66 -3.17
C GLY A 200 7.28 -26.29 -2.75
N THR A 201 7.54 -25.39 -3.70
CA THR A 201 7.96 -24.00 -3.42
C THR A 201 6.90 -23.26 -2.64
N TYR A 202 7.27 -22.55 -1.57
CA TYR A 202 6.42 -21.63 -0.86
C TYR A 202 6.69 -20.19 -1.30
N MET A 203 5.61 -19.43 -1.51
CA MET A 203 5.66 -17.99 -1.75
C MET A 203 4.78 -17.24 -0.77
N LEU A 204 5.33 -16.18 -0.20
CA LEU A 204 4.65 -15.19 0.64
C LEU A 204 4.53 -13.91 -0.18
N ALA A 205 3.38 -13.24 -0.15
CA ALA A 205 3.17 -12.01 -0.92
C ALA A 205 2.15 -11.07 -0.25
N SER A 206 2.24 -9.79 -0.58
CA SER A 206 1.25 -8.79 -0.15
C SER A 206 -0.13 -9.02 -0.76
N GLU A 207 -0.21 -9.57 -1.97
CA GLU A 207 -1.47 -9.81 -2.68
C GLU A 207 -1.48 -11.18 -3.37
N SER A 208 -2.67 -11.81 -3.46
CA SER A 208 -2.84 -13.11 -4.11
C SER A 208 -2.45 -13.13 -5.58
N VAL A 209 -2.59 -12.00 -6.28
CA VAL A 209 -2.20 -11.89 -7.69
C VAL A 209 -0.73 -12.21 -7.95
N ALA A 210 0.15 -11.98 -6.97
CA ALA A 210 1.56 -12.35 -7.10
C ALA A 210 1.76 -13.87 -7.05
N LEU A 211 0.95 -14.58 -6.27
CA LEU A 211 0.94 -16.05 -6.20
C LEU A 211 0.44 -16.64 -7.52
N GLU A 212 -0.74 -16.21 -7.94
CA GLU A 212 -1.41 -16.73 -9.14
C GLU A 212 -0.58 -16.46 -10.41
N GLY A 213 -0.06 -15.25 -10.56
CA GLY A 213 0.75 -14.88 -11.71
C GLY A 213 2.11 -15.57 -11.79
N THR A 214 2.59 -16.16 -10.69
CA THR A 214 3.79 -17.00 -10.62
C THR A 214 3.49 -18.51 -10.47
N MET A 215 2.24 -18.91 -10.76
CA MET A 215 1.75 -20.30 -10.72
C MET A 215 1.82 -20.97 -9.34
N HIS A 216 1.68 -20.18 -8.25
CA HIS A 216 1.50 -20.70 -6.91
C HIS A 216 0.01 -20.73 -6.58
N GLN A 217 -0.46 -21.86 -6.06
CA GLN A 217 -1.82 -21.96 -5.55
C GLN A 217 -1.92 -21.19 -4.24
N PHE A 218 -2.89 -20.28 -4.16
CA PHE A 218 -3.22 -19.60 -2.92
C PHE A 218 -3.65 -20.63 -1.87
N GLU A 219 -3.02 -20.64 -0.71
CA GLU A 219 -3.41 -21.51 0.41
C GLU A 219 -4.28 -20.73 1.41
N ARG A 220 -3.78 -19.61 1.92
CA ARG A 220 -4.49 -18.78 2.89
C ARG A 220 -3.85 -17.41 3.09
N ASN A 221 -4.54 -16.53 3.77
CA ASN A 221 -3.94 -15.33 4.35
C ASN A 221 -3.21 -15.68 5.66
N ILE A 222 -2.17 -14.92 6.01
CA ILE A 222 -1.57 -14.96 7.34
C ILE A 222 -2.53 -14.24 8.29
N ALA A 223 -2.92 -14.90 9.38
CA ALA A 223 -3.87 -14.34 10.33
C ALA A 223 -3.27 -13.13 11.09
N PRO A 224 -4.10 -12.25 11.67
CA PRO A 224 -3.63 -11.20 12.57
C PRO A 224 -2.79 -11.78 13.70
N GLY A 225 -1.59 -11.22 13.91
CA GLY A 225 -0.66 -11.67 14.94
C GLY A 225 -0.01 -13.04 14.74
N GLU A 226 -0.31 -13.70 13.63
CA GLU A 226 0.31 -14.99 13.28
C GLU A 226 1.71 -14.79 12.71
N ALA A 227 2.60 -15.73 13.06
CA ALA A 227 3.88 -15.93 12.40
C ALA A 227 3.93 -17.28 11.67
N VAL A 228 4.55 -17.29 10.49
CA VAL A 228 4.90 -18.50 9.75
C VAL A 228 6.42 -18.54 9.55
N PHE A 229 7.00 -19.71 9.69
CA PHE A 229 8.42 -19.94 9.48
C PHE A 229 8.62 -21.13 8.55
N ILE A 230 9.32 -20.91 7.46
CA ILE A 230 9.67 -21.93 6.48
C ILE A 230 11.16 -22.19 6.65
N ASP A 231 11.50 -23.36 7.20
CA ASP A 231 12.89 -23.74 7.46
C ASP A 231 13.65 -24.10 6.18
N MET A 232 14.96 -24.34 6.30
CA MET A 232 15.82 -24.66 5.16
C MET A 232 15.49 -26.01 4.50
N SER A 233 14.67 -26.86 5.15
CA SER A 233 14.11 -28.08 4.55
C SER A 233 12.79 -27.86 3.82
N THR A 234 12.35 -26.61 3.68
CA THR A 234 11.06 -26.20 3.13
C THR A 234 9.86 -26.71 3.93
N THR A 235 10.05 -26.97 5.24
CA THR A 235 8.95 -27.31 6.15
C THR A 235 8.31 -26.02 6.67
N LEU A 236 6.98 -25.92 6.55
CA LEU A 236 6.19 -24.80 7.04
C LEU A 236 5.78 -25.03 8.49
N HIS A 237 6.13 -24.11 9.35
CA HIS A 237 5.69 -24.00 10.74
C HIS A 237 4.85 -22.74 10.90
N SER A 238 3.81 -22.77 11.75
CA SER A 238 2.98 -21.59 12.04
C SER A 238 2.54 -21.55 13.50
N GLN A 239 2.42 -20.34 14.05
CA GLN A 239 1.96 -20.12 15.41
C GLN A 239 1.28 -18.75 15.55
N GLN A 240 0.19 -18.71 16.34
CA GLN A 240 -0.35 -17.45 16.81
C GLN A 240 0.59 -16.84 17.87
N CYS A 241 1.06 -15.62 17.60
CA CYS A 241 2.06 -14.94 18.44
C CYS A 241 1.52 -13.71 19.16
N ALA A 242 0.31 -13.24 18.84
CA ALA A 242 -0.34 -12.13 19.55
C ALA A 242 -1.30 -12.63 20.64
N ASP A 243 -1.37 -11.89 21.75
CA ASP A 243 -2.21 -12.24 22.90
C ASP A 243 -3.71 -12.01 22.58
N ALA A 244 -4.07 -10.97 21.83
CA ALA A 244 -5.45 -10.59 21.48
C ALA A 244 -5.57 -10.16 20.02
N PRO A 245 -5.46 -11.10 19.07
CA PRO A 245 -5.55 -10.78 17.65
C PRO A 245 -6.99 -10.45 17.24
N SER A 246 -7.15 -9.45 16.36
CA SER A 246 -8.43 -9.12 15.73
C SER A 246 -8.24 -8.67 14.30
N LEU A 247 -9.11 -9.13 13.39
CA LEU A 247 -8.98 -8.80 11.98
C LEU A 247 -9.66 -7.47 11.66
N ASN A 248 -8.84 -6.45 11.35
CA ASN A 248 -9.26 -5.12 10.95
C ASN A 248 -8.44 -4.65 9.73
N PRO A 249 -8.62 -5.27 8.56
CA PRO A 249 -7.83 -4.91 7.39
C PRO A 249 -8.12 -3.48 6.96
N CYS A 250 -7.11 -2.82 6.41
CA CYS A 250 -7.27 -1.47 5.90
C CYS A 250 -8.29 -1.44 4.75
N ILE A 251 -9.39 -0.73 4.92
CA ILE A 251 -10.46 -0.70 3.93
C ILE A 251 -10.02 -0.04 2.61
N PHE A 252 -9.02 0.84 2.65
CA PHE A 252 -8.48 1.51 1.48
C PHE A 252 -7.78 0.55 0.50
N GLU A 253 -7.39 -0.64 0.96
CA GLU A 253 -6.91 -1.72 0.08
C GLU A 253 -7.98 -2.11 -0.93
N TYR A 254 -9.22 -2.27 -0.51
CA TYR A 254 -10.35 -2.67 -1.36
C TYR A 254 -10.85 -1.51 -2.22
N VAL A 255 -10.84 -0.30 -1.70
CA VAL A 255 -11.29 0.90 -2.43
C VAL A 255 -10.35 1.24 -3.58
N TYR A 256 -9.03 1.29 -3.30
CA TYR A 256 -8.07 1.85 -4.24
C TYR A 256 -6.80 1.02 -4.45
N LEU A 257 -6.15 0.54 -3.34
CA LEU A 257 -4.74 0.19 -3.39
C LEU A 257 -4.47 -1.17 -4.05
N ALA A 258 -5.24 -2.21 -3.68
CA ALA A 258 -5.05 -3.54 -4.22
C ALA A 258 -5.52 -3.65 -5.69
N ARG A 259 -4.95 -4.57 -6.42
CA ARG A 259 -5.43 -4.90 -7.77
C ARG A 259 -6.83 -5.51 -7.70
N PRO A 260 -7.71 -5.23 -8.68
CA PRO A 260 -9.06 -5.79 -8.67
C PRO A 260 -9.10 -7.31 -8.77
N ASP A 261 -8.08 -7.92 -9.37
CA ASP A 261 -7.93 -9.37 -9.50
C ASP A 261 -7.32 -10.04 -8.23
N SER A 262 -7.09 -9.29 -7.15
CA SER A 262 -6.62 -9.83 -5.87
C SER A 262 -7.75 -10.23 -4.93
N THR A 263 -7.47 -11.24 -4.10
CA THR A 263 -8.28 -11.62 -2.93
C THR A 263 -7.46 -11.34 -1.67
N LEU A 264 -8.02 -10.52 -0.75
CA LEU A 264 -7.40 -10.17 0.52
C LEU A 264 -8.33 -10.55 1.67
N ASP A 265 -7.83 -11.29 2.66
CA ASP A 265 -8.61 -11.74 3.82
C ASP A 265 -9.95 -12.41 3.45
N GLY A 266 -9.96 -13.16 2.35
CA GLY A 266 -11.15 -13.84 1.82
C GLY A 266 -12.12 -12.92 1.07
N ILE A 267 -11.81 -11.64 0.91
CA ILE A 267 -12.62 -10.65 0.20
C ILE A 267 -12.09 -10.45 -1.22
N SER A 268 -12.95 -10.61 -2.22
CA SER A 268 -12.64 -10.25 -3.61
C SER A 268 -12.62 -8.73 -3.76
N VAL A 269 -11.49 -8.17 -4.17
CA VAL A 269 -11.34 -6.72 -4.40
C VAL A 269 -12.28 -6.26 -5.53
N TYR A 270 -12.41 -7.05 -6.60
CA TYR A 270 -13.32 -6.74 -7.71
C TYR A 270 -14.77 -6.68 -7.25
N GLN A 271 -15.24 -7.72 -6.52
CA GLN A 271 -16.62 -7.77 -6.02
C GLN A 271 -16.87 -6.62 -5.01
N ALA A 272 -15.90 -6.29 -4.15
CA ALA A 272 -16.00 -5.16 -3.24
C ALA A 272 -16.25 -3.84 -4.01
N ARG A 273 -15.52 -3.61 -5.11
CA ARG A 273 -15.72 -2.42 -5.95
C ARG A 273 -17.05 -2.41 -6.69
N LEU A 274 -17.56 -3.57 -7.11
CA LEU A 274 -18.93 -3.65 -7.65
C LEU A 274 -19.96 -3.28 -6.58
N ASN A 275 -19.83 -3.84 -5.37
CA ASN A 275 -20.74 -3.54 -4.26
C ASN A 275 -20.69 -2.05 -3.84
N LEU A 276 -19.50 -1.43 -3.90
CA LEU A 276 -19.35 0.02 -3.71
C LEU A 276 -20.13 0.82 -4.76
N GLY A 277 -20.11 0.38 -6.02
CA GLY A 277 -20.92 0.97 -7.09
C GLY A 277 -22.42 0.84 -6.83
N GLU A 278 -22.86 -0.30 -6.30
CA GLU A 278 -24.28 -0.53 -5.94
C GLU A 278 -24.74 0.42 -4.83
N THR A 279 -23.98 0.52 -3.75
CA THR A 279 -24.33 1.41 -2.63
C THR A 279 -24.26 2.88 -3.02
N LEU A 280 -23.29 3.26 -3.86
CA LEU A 280 -23.16 4.61 -4.40
C LEU A 280 -24.34 4.99 -5.31
N ALA A 281 -24.89 4.04 -6.11
CA ALA A 281 -26.05 4.29 -6.96
C ALA A 281 -27.26 4.77 -6.15
N LYS A 282 -27.50 4.19 -4.97
CA LYS A 282 -28.57 4.61 -4.05
C LYS A 282 -28.40 6.06 -3.58
N ARG A 283 -27.15 6.48 -3.35
CA ARG A 283 -26.81 7.87 -2.98
C ARG A 283 -27.00 8.83 -4.14
N VAL A 284 -26.61 8.42 -5.35
CA VAL A 284 -26.80 9.24 -6.56
C VAL A 284 -28.28 9.50 -6.79
N ILE A 285 -29.13 8.47 -6.76
CA ILE A 285 -30.59 8.60 -6.96
C ILE A 285 -31.23 9.59 -5.97
N SER A 286 -30.75 9.60 -4.72
CA SER A 286 -31.27 10.51 -3.68
C SER A 286 -30.80 11.96 -3.84
N THR A 287 -29.80 12.23 -4.69
CA THR A 287 -29.19 13.56 -4.84
C THR A 287 -29.46 14.18 -6.21
N VAL A 288 -29.36 13.39 -7.27
CA VAL A 288 -29.55 13.82 -8.65
C VAL A 288 -30.51 12.82 -9.34
N PRO A 289 -31.63 13.28 -9.93
CA PRO A 289 -32.50 12.42 -10.70
C PRO A 289 -31.73 11.74 -11.85
N PRO A 290 -31.86 10.43 -12.05
CA PRO A 290 -31.20 9.74 -13.16
C PRO A 290 -31.54 10.32 -14.54
N SER A 291 -32.73 10.90 -14.71
CA SER A 291 -33.15 11.62 -15.92
C SER A 291 -32.31 12.85 -16.27
N ASP A 292 -31.61 13.41 -15.28
CA ASP A 292 -30.72 14.56 -15.48
C ASP A 292 -29.30 14.17 -15.86
N ILE A 293 -29.00 12.87 -15.95
CA ILE A 293 -27.67 12.34 -16.25
C ILE A 293 -27.72 11.64 -17.60
N ASP A 294 -26.91 12.08 -18.55
CA ASP A 294 -26.85 11.50 -19.89
C ASP A 294 -25.87 10.29 -19.97
N VAL A 295 -24.82 10.30 -19.13
CA VAL A 295 -23.75 9.29 -19.20
C VAL A 295 -22.97 9.22 -17.89
N VAL A 296 -22.52 8.00 -17.56
CA VAL A 296 -21.59 7.70 -16.45
C VAL A 296 -20.19 7.47 -17.02
N ILE A 297 -19.21 8.20 -16.49
CA ILE A 297 -17.81 8.17 -16.94
C ILE A 297 -16.90 7.89 -15.74
N PRO A 298 -16.11 6.78 -15.75
CA PRO A 298 -15.14 6.50 -14.70
C PRO A 298 -13.90 7.39 -14.82
N ILE A 299 -13.29 7.69 -13.67
CA ILE A 299 -11.92 8.20 -13.63
C ILE A 299 -10.98 6.99 -13.58
N PRO A 300 -10.17 6.72 -14.63
CA PRO A 300 -9.39 5.49 -14.70
C PRO A 300 -8.24 5.47 -13.70
N GLU A 301 -7.86 4.28 -13.18
CA GLU A 301 -8.29 2.93 -13.53
C GLU A 301 -9.22 2.31 -12.45
N SER A 302 -9.06 2.68 -11.18
CA SER A 302 -9.61 2.00 -9.99
C SER A 302 -11.13 2.14 -9.85
N SER A 303 -11.72 3.22 -10.36
CA SER A 303 -13.16 3.47 -10.29
C SER A 303 -14.01 2.71 -11.31
N ARG A 304 -13.40 2.08 -12.33
CA ARG A 304 -14.13 1.41 -13.42
C ARG A 304 -15.17 0.40 -12.96
N PRO A 305 -14.87 -0.55 -12.04
CA PRO A 305 -15.86 -1.51 -11.59
C PRO A 305 -17.05 -0.85 -10.88
N SER A 306 -16.78 0.12 -10.01
CA SER A 306 -17.85 0.87 -9.29
C SER A 306 -18.70 1.68 -10.25
N ALA A 307 -18.11 2.36 -11.22
CA ALA A 307 -18.81 3.14 -12.22
C ALA A 307 -19.68 2.27 -13.15
N ALA A 308 -19.15 1.10 -13.57
CA ALA A 308 -19.90 0.16 -14.42
C ALA A 308 -21.14 -0.38 -13.71
N GLN A 309 -21.00 -0.83 -12.45
CA GLN A 309 -22.10 -1.32 -11.64
C GLN A 309 -23.14 -0.22 -11.36
N LEU A 310 -22.67 0.99 -11.03
CA LEU A 310 -23.52 2.14 -10.81
C LEU A 310 -24.33 2.49 -12.07
N ALA A 311 -23.68 2.56 -13.23
CA ALA A 311 -24.33 2.85 -14.50
C ALA A 311 -25.43 1.82 -14.84
N GLN A 312 -25.12 0.53 -14.63
CA GLN A 312 -26.08 -0.56 -14.84
C GLN A 312 -27.33 -0.39 -13.97
N LEU A 313 -27.15 -0.07 -12.68
CA LEU A 313 -28.27 0.09 -11.74
C LEU A 313 -29.11 1.34 -12.01
N LEU A 314 -28.48 2.41 -12.51
CA LEU A 314 -29.19 3.62 -12.92
C LEU A 314 -29.86 3.52 -14.30
N GLY A 315 -29.60 2.44 -15.06
CA GLY A 315 -30.06 2.31 -16.44
C GLY A 315 -29.44 3.34 -17.40
N LEU A 316 -28.23 3.82 -17.08
CA LEU A 316 -27.53 4.86 -17.83
C LEU A 316 -26.39 4.29 -18.68
N PRO A 317 -26.03 4.92 -19.80
CA PRO A 317 -24.88 4.55 -20.59
C PRO A 317 -23.58 4.70 -19.77
N TYR A 318 -22.75 3.66 -19.79
CA TYR A 318 -21.34 3.72 -19.32
C TYR A 318 -20.44 4.04 -20.53
N ARG A 319 -19.54 5.01 -20.41
CA ARG A 319 -18.59 5.39 -21.46
C ARG A 319 -17.21 5.72 -20.87
N GLU A 320 -16.16 5.37 -21.60
CA GLU A 320 -14.80 5.82 -21.30
C GLU A 320 -14.60 7.24 -21.82
N GLY A 321 -14.66 8.24 -20.95
CA GLY A 321 -14.44 9.65 -21.32
C GLY A 321 -12.99 10.09 -21.11
N PHE A 322 -12.22 9.35 -20.31
CA PHE A 322 -10.80 9.62 -20.03
C PHE A 322 -9.92 8.42 -20.42
N VAL A 323 -8.80 8.72 -21.04
CA VAL A 323 -7.76 7.73 -21.38
C VAL A 323 -6.50 8.04 -20.60
N LYS A 324 -6.05 7.08 -19.80
CA LYS A 324 -4.80 7.19 -19.05
C LYS A 324 -3.60 6.89 -19.97
N ASN A 325 -2.64 7.80 -19.98
CA ASN A 325 -1.35 7.53 -20.64
C ASN A 325 -0.54 6.53 -19.80
N ARG A 326 -0.43 5.29 -20.28
CA ARG A 326 0.27 4.20 -19.60
C ARG A 326 1.79 4.37 -19.57
N TYR A 327 2.35 5.23 -20.41
CA TYR A 327 3.79 5.47 -20.54
C TYR A 327 4.27 6.62 -19.63
N VAL A 328 3.36 7.41 -19.08
CA VAL A 328 3.66 8.41 -18.05
C VAL A 328 3.50 7.75 -16.68
N GLY A 329 4.62 7.44 -16.05
CA GLY A 329 4.65 6.89 -14.68
C GLY A 329 4.03 7.86 -13.66
N ARG A 330 3.88 7.41 -12.40
CA ARG A 330 3.59 8.34 -11.31
C ARG A 330 4.73 9.36 -11.29
N THR A 331 4.45 10.59 -11.66
CA THR A 331 5.41 11.68 -11.43
C THR A 331 5.58 11.78 -9.93
N PHE A 332 6.83 11.62 -9.46
CA PHE A 332 7.21 11.97 -8.11
C PHE A 332 6.62 13.35 -7.79
N ILE A 333 6.22 13.53 -6.55
CA ILE A 333 5.56 14.75 -6.06
C ILE A 333 6.41 15.94 -6.49
N MET A 334 5.99 16.61 -7.56
CA MET A 334 6.65 17.82 -8.01
C MET A 334 6.09 19.00 -7.23
N PRO A 335 6.91 19.89 -6.67
CA PRO A 335 6.45 21.06 -5.94
C PRO A 335 5.74 22.06 -6.89
N GLY A 336 4.64 22.66 -6.38
CA GLY A 336 3.91 23.72 -7.04
C GLY A 336 2.60 23.32 -7.74
N GLN A 337 1.56 24.13 -7.56
CA GLN A 337 0.22 23.88 -8.12
C GLN A 337 0.20 23.86 -9.66
N ALA A 338 0.98 24.70 -10.33
CA ALA A 338 1.03 24.77 -11.79
C ALA A 338 1.63 23.48 -12.40
N VAL A 339 2.63 22.89 -11.74
CA VAL A 339 3.27 21.63 -12.17
C VAL A 339 2.31 20.46 -11.96
N ARG A 340 1.54 20.45 -10.86
CA ARG A 340 0.52 19.41 -10.59
C ARG A 340 -0.60 19.43 -11.64
N LYS A 341 -1.10 20.60 -12.05
CA LYS A 341 -2.09 20.74 -13.13
C LYS A 341 -1.57 20.16 -14.44
N LYS A 342 -0.35 20.52 -14.84
CA LYS A 342 0.30 19.98 -16.04
C LYS A 342 0.46 18.46 -15.96
N SER A 343 0.76 17.93 -14.77
CA SER A 343 0.90 16.49 -14.52
C SER A 343 -0.41 15.71 -14.73
N VAL A 344 -1.56 16.22 -14.29
CA VAL A 344 -2.86 15.57 -14.51
C VAL A 344 -3.16 15.48 -16.00
N ARG A 345 -3.01 16.59 -16.76
CA ARG A 345 -3.26 16.63 -18.20
C ARG A 345 -2.30 15.78 -19.02
N GLN A 346 -1.07 15.56 -18.56
CA GLN A 346 -0.13 14.64 -19.21
C GLN A 346 -0.52 13.17 -19.00
N LYS A 347 -1.21 12.87 -17.87
CA LYS A 347 -1.60 11.51 -17.52
C LYS A 347 -2.97 11.12 -18.05
N LEU A 348 -3.89 12.07 -18.22
CA LEU A 348 -5.26 11.85 -18.65
C LEU A 348 -5.58 12.68 -19.88
N ASN A 349 -6.06 12.02 -20.93
CA ASN A 349 -6.60 12.66 -22.12
C ASN A 349 -8.12 12.49 -22.15
N VAL A 350 -8.83 13.50 -22.69
CA VAL A 350 -10.29 13.53 -22.78
C VAL A 350 -10.73 13.05 -24.16
N ILE A 351 -11.78 12.23 -24.19
CA ILE A 351 -12.51 11.89 -25.42
C ILE A 351 -13.68 12.89 -25.54
N ALA A 352 -13.47 14.02 -26.20
CA ALA A 352 -14.39 15.14 -26.21
C ALA A 352 -15.82 14.79 -26.69
N SER A 353 -15.98 13.81 -27.59
CA SER A 353 -17.29 13.33 -28.06
C SER A 353 -18.17 12.79 -26.94
N GLU A 354 -17.59 12.32 -25.84
CA GLU A 354 -18.33 11.75 -24.71
C GLU A 354 -18.86 12.83 -23.74
N PHE A 355 -18.34 14.05 -23.85
CA PHE A 355 -18.70 15.18 -22.98
C PHE A 355 -19.60 16.22 -23.66
N LYS A 356 -19.38 16.48 -24.96
CA LYS A 356 -20.02 17.58 -25.67
C LYS A 356 -21.54 17.55 -25.59
N GLY A 357 -22.11 18.59 -24.99
CA GLY A 357 -23.56 18.79 -24.85
C GLY A 357 -24.27 17.85 -23.87
N ARG A 358 -23.52 17.11 -23.03
CA ARG A 358 -24.05 16.11 -22.08
C ARG A 358 -23.96 16.56 -20.63
N ASN A 359 -24.87 16.08 -19.81
CA ASN A 359 -24.77 16.07 -18.37
C ASN A 359 -24.03 14.80 -17.97
N VAL A 360 -22.82 14.91 -17.44
CA VAL A 360 -21.97 13.76 -17.14
C VAL A 360 -21.90 13.48 -15.65
N LEU A 361 -21.96 12.21 -15.27
CA LEU A 361 -21.65 11.76 -13.91
C LEU A 361 -20.24 11.13 -13.92
N LEU A 362 -19.28 11.85 -13.34
CA LEU A 362 -17.93 11.34 -13.14
C LEU A 362 -17.90 10.48 -11.88
N VAL A 363 -17.29 9.30 -11.94
CA VAL A 363 -17.14 8.40 -10.80
C VAL A 363 -15.67 8.20 -10.50
N ASP A 364 -15.25 8.58 -9.28
CA ASP A 364 -13.90 8.35 -8.77
C ASP A 364 -13.91 7.32 -7.64
N ASP A 365 -12.77 6.72 -7.34
CA ASP A 365 -12.63 5.84 -6.18
C ASP A 365 -12.62 6.65 -4.86
N SER A 366 -11.93 7.77 -4.82
CA SER A 366 -11.78 8.62 -3.64
C SER A 366 -11.32 10.04 -4.00
N ILE A 367 -11.69 11.00 -3.17
CA ILE A 367 -11.27 12.41 -3.30
C ILE A 367 -10.44 12.77 -2.07
N VAL A 368 -9.14 13.01 -2.25
CA VAL A 368 -8.20 13.27 -1.16
C VAL A 368 -7.87 14.77 -1.05
N ARG A 369 -7.12 15.32 -1.99
CA ARG A 369 -6.72 16.75 -1.99
C ARG A 369 -7.69 17.67 -2.76
N GLY A 370 -8.56 17.12 -3.59
CA GLY A 370 -9.51 17.87 -4.43
C GLY A 370 -8.90 18.57 -5.65
N THR A 371 -7.58 18.78 -5.70
CA THR A 371 -6.90 19.46 -6.83
C THR A 371 -7.01 18.66 -8.12
N THR A 372 -6.81 17.33 -8.06
CA THR A 372 -6.98 16.44 -9.21
C THR A 372 -8.43 16.41 -9.67
N SER A 373 -9.37 16.31 -8.75
CA SER A 373 -10.81 16.27 -9.06
C SER A 373 -11.27 17.57 -9.71
N ARG A 374 -10.81 18.73 -9.21
CA ARG A 374 -11.06 20.03 -9.83
C ARG A 374 -10.54 20.12 -11.27
N GLU A 375 -9.31 19.63 -11.52
CA GLU A 375 -8.74 19.65 -12.87
C GLU A 375 -9.51 18.72 -13.81
N ILE A 376 -9.96 17.55 -13.32
CA ILE A 376 -10.79 16.61 -14.10
C ILE A 376 -12.15 17.22 -14.44
N VAL A 377 -12.80 17.89 -13.50
CA VAL A 377 -14.06 18.61 -13.73
C VAL A 377 -13.85 19.72 -14.78
N GLN A 378 -12.77 20.48 -14.66
CA GLN A 378 -12.43 21.52 -15.64
C GLN A 378 -12.20 20.95 -17.04
N MET A 379 -11.47 19.83 -17.14
CA MET A 379 -11.26 19.12 -18.42
C MET A 379 -12.58 18.68 -19.06
N ALA A 380 -13.53 18.16 -18.26
CA ALA A 380 -14.85 17.78 -18.73
C ALA A 380 -15.65 18.99 -19.25
N ARG A 381 -15.59 20.13 -18.55
CA ARG A 381 -16.24 21.39 -18.99
C ARG A 381 -15.61 21.94 -20.28
N GLU A 382 -14.30 21.97 -20.38
CA GLU A 382 -13.58 22.36 -21.60
C GLU A 382 -13.91 21.46 -22.80
N ALA A 383 -14.20 20.18 -22.56
CA ALA A 383 -14.66 19.23 -23.57
C ALA A 383 -16.14 19.43 -23.96
N GLY A 384 -16.84 20.39 -23.33
CA GLY A 384 -18.20 20.80 -23.68
C GLY A 384 -19.31 20.13 -22.89
N ALA A 385 -19.03 19.55 -21.71
CA ALA A 385 -20.07 19.09 -20.81
C ALA A 385 -20.99 20.23 -20.37
N ARG A 386 -22.32 20.01 -20.35
CA ARG A 386 -23.32 20.99 -19.87
C ARG A 386 -23.33 21.05 -18.35
N LYS A 387 -23.39 19.89 -17.70
CA LYS A 387 -23.26 19.73 -16.25
C LYS A 387 -22.25 18.63 -15.94
N VAL A 388 -21.55 18.79 -14.84
CA VAL A 388 -20.58 17.81 -14.35
C VAL A 388 -20.94 17.46 -12.90
N TYR A 389 -21.53 16.30 -12.72
CA TYR A 389 -21.77 15.70 -11.41
C TYR A 389 -20.57 14.83 -11.04
N MET A 390 -20.20 14.77 -9.78
CA MET A 390 -19.09 13.94 -9.31
C MET A 390 -19.52 13.05 -8.16
N ALA A 391 -19.21 11.75 -8.27
CA ALA A 391 -19.48 10.76 -7.25
C ALA A 391 -18.20 10.05 -6.83
N SER A 392 -17.98 9.91 -5.52
CA SER A 392 -16.87 9.19 -4.92
C SER A 392 -17.35 7.87 -4.35
N ALA A 393 -16.72 6.75 -4.75
CA ALA A 393 -17.00 5.42 -4.21
C ALA A 393 -16.54 5.26 -2.75
N ALA A 394 -15.70 6.18 -2.26
CA ALA A 394 -15.33 6.30 -0.86
C ALA A 394 -16.01 7.49 -0.19
N PRO A 395 -16.16 7.47 1.14
CA PRO A 395 -16.54 8.63 1.96
C PRO A 395 -15.52 9.78 1.87
N PRO A 396 -15.85 10.98 2.40
CA PRO A 396 -14.87 12.05 2.53
C PRO A 396 -13.67 11.63 3.36
N VAL A 397 -12.45 11.79 2.82
CA VAL A 397 -11.19 11.54 3.54
C VAL A 397 -10.92 12.74 4.45
N ARG A 398 -11.12 12.58 5.76
CA ARG A 398 -11.09 13.66 6.74
C ARG A 398 -9.88 13.64 7.66
N TYR A 399 -9.26 12.47 7.84
CA TYR A 399 -8.21 12.23 8.81
C TYR A 399 -6.96 11.63 8.15
N PRO A 400 -5.75 11.92 8.66
CA PRO A 400 -4.53 11.29 8.19
C PRO A 400 -4.55 9.79 8.44
N ASN A 401 -3.84 9.02 7.60
CA ASN A 401 -3.56 7.62 7.87
C ASN A 401 -2.20 7.48 8.55
N VAL A 402 -2.13 6.69 9.62
CA VAL A 402 -0.91 6.41 10.38
C VAL A 402 -0.36 5.01 10.14
N TYR A 403 -1.03 4.21 9.31
CA TYR A 403 -0.75 2.78 9.10
C TYR A 403 -0.10 2.47 7.74
N GLY A 404 0.63 3.43 7.18
CA GLY A 404 1.46 3.22 5.99
C GLY A 404 0.76 3.50 4.65
N ILE A 405 -0.33 4.27 4.63
CA ILE A 405 -0.79 4.96 3.43
C ILE A 405 -0.17 6.35 3.44
N ASP A 406 0.43 6.76 2.33
CA ASP A 406 0.86 8.14 2.16
C ASP A 406 -0.37 9.03 1.96
N MET A 407 -0.93 9.48 3.07
CA MET A 407 -1.98 10.49 3.12
C MET A 407 -1.35 11.85 3.36
N PRO A 408 -1.88 12.92 2.73
CA PRO A 408 -1.43 14.28 3.02
C PRO A 408 -1.71 14.66 4.47
N THR A 409 -1.10 15.77 4.91
CA THR A 409 -1.41 16.37 6.21
C THR A 409 -2.91 16.74 6.27
N LYS A 410 -3.46 16.88 7.48
CA LYS A 410 -4.89 17.21 7.65
C LYS A 410 -5.30 18.46 6.87
N ASP A 411 -4.40 19.46 6.77
CA ASP A 411 -4.67 20.73 6.09
C ASP A 411 -4.72 20.60 4.55
N GLU A 412 -4.06 19.59 4.00
CA GLU A 412 -4.11 19.27 2.57
C GLU A 412 -5.32 18.38 2.20
N LEU A 413 -6.02 17.80 3.18
CA LEU A 413 -7.23 17.00 2.96
C LEU A 413 -8.40 17.95 2.64
N VAL A 414 -8.94 17.86 1.42
CA VAL A 414 -10.03 18.76 0.99
C VAL A 414 -11.27 18.67 1.88
N ALA A 415 -11.51 17.49 2.51
CA ALA A 415 -12.68 17.26 3.35
C ALA A 415 -12.44 17.55 4.84
N HIS A 416 -11.21 17.93 5.25
CA HIS A 416 -10.94 18.27 6.63
C HIS A 416 -11.69 19.56 7.00
N ASN A 417 -12.52 19.47 8.04
CA ASN A 417 -13.35 20.58 8.56
C ASN A 417 -14.24 21.30 7.51
N LYS A 418 -14.61 20.58 6.42
CA LYS A 418 -15.49 21.14 5.38
C LYS A 418 -16.73 20.29 5.16
N SER A 419 -17.83 20.96 4.86
CA SER A 419 -19.08 20.35 4.39
C SER A 419 -18.93 19.85 2.95
N VAL A 420 -19.81 18.95 2.54
CA VAL A 420 -19.85 18.45 1.15
C VAL A 420 -20.10 19.58 0.15
N ASP A 421 -20.89 20.59 0.52
CA ASP A 421 -21.17 21.72 -0.37
C ASP A 421 -19.94 22.63 -0.55
N GLU A 422 -19.18 22.89 0.50
CA GLU A 422 -17.90 23.61 0.39
C GLU A 422 -16.89 22.85 -0.49
N ILE A 423 -16.83 21.53 -0.36
CA ILE A 423 -15.97 20.71 -1.22
C ILE A 423 -16.46 20.76 -2.67
N ARG A 424 -17.78 20.70 -2.91
CA ARG A 424 -18.40 20.84 -4.22
C ARG A 424 -17.97 22.16 -4.90
N GLN A 425 -17.99 23.27 -4.15
CA GLN A 425 -17.55 24.58 -4.64
C GLN A 425 -16.05 24.61 -4.96
N ILE A 426 -15.21 23.98 -4.12
CA ILE A 426 -13.76 23.89 -4.35
C ILE A 426 -13.44 23.09 -5.62
N ILE A 427 -14.16 22.01 -5.86
CA ILE A 427 -13.99 21.11 -7.03
C ILE A 427 -14.64 21.73 -8.28
N ASP A 428 -15.61 22.65 -8.10
CA ASP A 428 -16.35 23.33 -9.15
C ASP A 428 -17.26 22.38 -9.97
N CYS A 429 -17.89 21.42 -9.29
CA CYS A 429 -18.88 20.52 -9.91
C CYS A 429 -20.33 20.94 -9.58
N ASP A 430 -21.31 20.50 -10.39
CA ASP A 430 -22.72 20.85 -10.23
C ASP A 430 -23.37 20.11 -9.05
N ALA A 431 -22.96 18.86 -8.78
CA ALA A 431 -23.29 18.13 -7.57
C ALA A 431 -22.13 17.22 -7.18
N LEU A 432 -21.92 17.03 -5.87
CA LEU A 432 -20.92 16.14 -5.29
C LEU A 432 -21.61 15.11 -4.40
N ILE A 433 -21.40 13.85 -4.71
CA ILE A 433 -21.98 12.71 -4.01
C ILE A 433 -20.87 11.86 -3.40
N TYR A 434 -20.94 11.62 -2.09
CA TYR A 434 -20.03 10.72 -1.41
C TYR A 434 -20.74 9.45 -0.95
N GLN A 435 -19.98 8.37 -0.90
CA GLN A 435 -20.33 7.15 -0.20
C GLN A 435 -20.47 7.42 1.31
N ASP A 436 -21.29 6.61 1.98
CA ASP A 436 -21.39 6.55 3.44
C ASP A 436 -20.39 5.56 4.02
N VAL A 437 -19.84 5.83 5.23
CA VAL A 437 -18.81 5.00 5.87
C VAL A 437 -19.33 3.59 6.17
N ASP A 438 -20.52 3.48 6.77
CA ASP A 438 -21.07 2.18 7.16
C ASP A 438 -21.52 1.39 5.92
N ALA A 439 -22.09 2.08 4.91
CA ALA A 439 -22.41 1.48 3.63
C ALA A 439 -21.16 0.97 2.90
N MET A 440 -20.04 1.67 2.96
CA MET A 440 -18.76 1.24 2.42
C MET A 440 -18.25 -0.02 3.15
N LYS A 441 -18.22 0.00 4.49
CA LYS A 441 -17.79 -1.16 5.31
C LYS A 441 -18.64 -2.39 4.98
N LEU A 442 -19.97 -2.21 4.89
CA LEU A 442 -20.90 -3.30 4.54
C LEU A 442 -20.69 -3.81 3.11
N ALA A 443 -20.49 -2.92 2.14
CA ALA A 443 -20.23 -3.28 0.75
C ALA A 443 -18.98 -4.16 0.60
N VAL A 444 -17.90 -3.80 1.30
CA VAL A 444 -16.65 -4.57 1.32
C VAL A 444 -16.85 -5.90 2.05
N ALA A 445 -17.46 -5.91 3.24
CA ALA A 445 -17.70 -7.13 4.01
C ALA A 445 -18.56 -8.16 3.25
N ASN A 446 -19.51 -7.70 2.43
CA ASN A 446 -20.37 -8.58 1.62
C ASN A 446 -19.66 -9.16 0.38
N ALA A 447 -18.44 -8.75 0.08
CA ALA A 447 -17.64 -9.29 -1.01
C ALA A 447 -16.78 -10.51 -0.60
N VAL A 448 -17.04 -11.07 0.59
CA VAL A 448 -16.37 -12.28 1.06
C VAL A 448 -16.70 -13.47 0.17
N LEU A 449 -15.67 -14.24 -0.20
CA LEU A 449 -15.81 -15.45 -1.02
C LEU A 449 -16.38 -16.62 -0.20
N PRO A 450 -17.09 -17.56 -0.84
CA PRO A 450 -17.57 -18.77 -0.17
C PRO A 450 -16.44 -19.54 0.53
N GLY A 451 -16.66 -19.98 1.76
CA GLY A 451 -15.69 -20.73 2.55
C GLY A 451 -14.78 -19.88 3.42
N PHE A 452 -14.79 -18.56 3.28
CA PHE A 452 -14.04 -17.65 4.15
C PHE A 452 -14.91 -17.06 5.27
N PRO A 453 -14.34 -16.78 6.45
CA PRO A 453 -15.05 -16.10 7.52
C PRO A 453 -15.38 -14.66 7.13
N LYS A 454 -16.51 -14.16 7.63
CA LYS A 454 -16.87 -12.75 7.45
C LYS A 454 -15.91 -11.85 8.21
N VAL A 455 -15.51 -10.76 7.56
CA VAL A 455 -14.75 -9.68 8.20
C VAL A 455 -15.74 -8.69 8.83
N HIS A 456 -15.61 -8.45 10.12
CA HIS A 456 -16.54 -7.60 10.89
C HIS A 456 -15.96 -6.21 11.19
N GLY A 457 -14.64 -6.08 11.26
CA GLY A 457 -13.93 -4.84 11.53
C GLY A 457 -13.06 -4.43 10.35
N PHE A 458 -12.88 -3.12 10.18
CA PHE A 458 -11.95 -2.53 9.20
C PHE A 458 -11.23 -1.35 9.81
N ASP A 459 -9.95 -1.16 9.49
CA ASP A 459 -9.34 0.15 9.62
C ASP A 459 -9.93 1.08 8.57
N ALA A 460 -10.74 2.03 9.02
CA ALA A 460 -11.32 3.10 8.22
C ALA A 460 -10.93 4.48 8.76
N SER A 461 -9.84 4.55 9.52
CA SER A 461 -9.39 5.72 10.28
C SER A 461 -9.29 7.01 9.47
N CYS A 462 -8.95 6.93 8.18
CA CYS A 462 -8.91 8.10 7.30
C CYS A 462 -10.31 8.70 7.01
N PHE A 463 -11.39 7.97 7.27
CA PHE A 463 -12.77 8.42 7.08
C PHE A 463 -13.46 8.78 8.40
N ASP A 464 -13.33 7.92 9.43
CA ASP A 464 -14.06 8.04 10.71
C ASP A 464 -13.21 8.57 11.88
N GLY A 465 -11.88 8.63 11.72
CA GLY A 465 -10.96 9.07 12.77
C GLY A 465 -10.74 8.05 13.89
N ILE A 466 -11.20 6.80 13.71
CA ILE A 466 -11.05 5.74 14.70
C ILE A 466 -9.84 4.86 14.33
N TYR A 467 -8.78 4.96 15.13
CA TYR A 467 -7.55 4.21 14.92
C TYR A 467 -7.63 2.87 15.69
N VAL A 468 -7.63 1.77 14.94
CA VAL A 468 -7.95 0.41 15.47
C VAL A 468 -6.94 -0.12 16.48
N THR A 469 -5.69 0.39 16.49
CA THR A 469 -4.69 0.02 17.50
C THR A 469 -4.93 0.62 18.87
N GLY A 470 -5.79 1.67 18.96
CA GLY A 470 -6.19 2.30 20.23
C GLY A 470 -5.10 3.13 20.94
N ASP A 471 -3.92 3.23 20.34
CA ASP A 471 -2.74 3.90 20.90
C ASP A 471 -2.37 5.21 20.22
N VAL A 472 -3.17 5.66 19.26
CA VAL A 472 -2.95 6.90 18.50
C VAL A 472 -3.75 8.03 19.11
N SER A 473 -3.07 8.99 19.69
CA SER A 473 -3.67 10.19 20.26
C SER A 473 -3.80 11.33 19.24
N ALA A 474 -4.61 12.35 19.57
CA ALA A 474 -4.69 13.56 18.75
C ALA A 474 -3.32 14.27 18.66
N GLU A 475 -2.52 14.23 19.74
CA GLU A 475 -1.17 14.80 19.77
C GLU A 475 -0.21 14.05 18.83
N ASP A 476 -0.33 12.73 18.70
CA ASP A 476 0.48 11.94 17.76
C ASP A 476 0.16 12.32 16.32
N ILE A 477 -1.11 12.58 16.02
CA ILE A 477 -1.54 13.05 14.69
C ILE A 477 -1.00 14.46 14.39
N GLU A 478 -0.96 15.35 15.37
CA GLU A 478 -0.40 16.69 15.22
C GLU A 478 1.12 16.63 14.99
N ARG A 479 1.84 15.83 15.76
CA ARG A 479 3.28 15.60 15.58
C ARG A 479 3.64 15.01 14.22
N LEU A 480 2.80 14.13 13.66
CA LEU A 480 2.99 13.60 12.32
C LEU A 480 2.90 14.70 11.25
N ASN A 481 2.08 15.72 11.48
CA ASN A 481 1.97 16.88 10.60
C ASN A 481 3.20 17.81 10.68
N GLU A 482 3.77 18.01 11.89
CA GLU A 482 4.92 18.88 12.12
C GLU A 482 6.23 18.30 11.57
N ASN A 483 6.39 16.98 11.57
CA ASN A 483 7.62 16.28 11.14
C ASN A 483 7.69 16.00 9.63
N ARG A 484 6.69 16.35 8.83
CA ARG A 484 6.78 16.30 7.37
C ARG A 484 7.44 17.58 6.87
N PRO A 485 8.47 17.49 5.99
CA PRO A 485 9.09 18.66 5.38
C PRO A 485 7.99 19.51 4.72
N SER A 486 8.02 20.80 4.94
CA SER A 486 7.11 21.72 4.27
C SER A 486 7.35 21.66 2.76
N GLN A 487 6.32 21.93 1.94
CA GLN A 487 6.48 21.97 0.49
C GLN A 487 7.54 22.97 0.00
N GLN A 488 7.95 23.91 0.86
CA GLN A 488 9.04 24.86 0.60
C GLN A 488 10.40 24.20 0.78
N ASP A 489 10.59 23.39 1.81
CA ASP A 489 11.86 22.67 2.07
C ASP A 489 12.15 21.65 0.96
N GLU A 490 11.11 20.99 0.43
CA GLU A 490 11.22 20.09 -0.73
C GLU A 490 11.64 20.83 -2.01
N SER A 491 11.19 22.09 -2.21
CA SER A 491 11.52 22.89 -3.39
C SER A 491 12.95 23.45 -3.35
N GLU A 492 13.45 23.77 -2.16
CA GLU A 492 14.83 24.25 -1.96
C GLU A 492 15.86 23.13 -2.11
N ALA A 493 15.56 21.94 -1.56
CA ALA A 493 16.42 20.76 -1.71
C ALA A 493 16.57 20.29 -3.17
N ASP A 494 15.53 20.46 -4.00
CA ASP A 494 15.56 20.10 -5.42
C ASP A 494 16.26 21.18 -6.28
N SER A 495 16.16 22.46 -5.88
CA SER A 495 16.87 23.56 -6.54
C SER A 495 18.38 23.51 -6.31
N ASP A 496 18.84 23.11 -5.13
CA ASP A 496 20.26 22.96 -4.82
C ASP A 496 20.89 21.74 -5.49
N ARG A 497 20.13 20.66 -5.66
CA ARG A 497 20.60 19.47 -6.40
C ARG A 497 20.70 19.68 -7.90
N SER A 498 19.78 20.45 -8.49
CA SER A 498 19.88 20.82 -9.91
C SER A 498 21.09 21.73 -10.19
N ARG A 499 21.56 22.49 -9.20
CA ARG A 499 22.79 23.29 -9.30
C ARG A 499 24.06 22.46 -9.17
N LEU A 500 24.04 21.34 -8.42
CA LEU A 500 25.17 20.43 -8.23
C LEU A 500 25.31 19.39 -9.37
N ALA A 501 24.29 19.22 -10.20
CA ALA A 501 24.26 18.22 -11.29
C ALA A 501 24.74 18.76 -12.66
N LEU A 502 25.30 19.97 -12.74
CA LEU A 502 25.96 20.44 -13.96
C LEU A 502 27.39 19.85 -14.00
N PRO A 503 27.71 18.95 -14.97
CA PRO A 503 29.08 18.52 -15.16
C PRO A 503 29.91 19.71 -15.65
N ASN A 504 31.03 19.95 -15.00
CA ASN A 504 32.07 20.82 -15.55
C ASN A 504 32.42 20.33 -16.95
N ALA A 505 31.99 21.07 -17.96
CA ALA A 505 32.48 20.92 -19.31
C ALA A 505 33.89 21.52 -19.36
N SER A 506 34.88 20.67 -19.48
CA SER A 506 36.18 20.97 -20.08
C SER A 506 36.74 19.70 -20.70
#